data_ab398fe116c513572083b92a680363cd
#
_entry.id   ab398fe116c513572083b92a680363cd
#
_cell.length_a   1.000
_cell.length_b   1.000
_cell.length_c   1.000
_cell.angle_alpha   90.00
_cell.angle_beta   90.00
_cell.angle_gamma   90.00
#
_symmetry.space_group_name_H-M   'P 1'
#
loop_
_entity.id
_entity.type
_entity.pdbx_description
1 polymer ?
#
loop_
_entity_poly.entity_id
_entity_poly.type
_entity_poly.pdbx_seq_one_letter_code
_entity_poly.pdbx_strand_id
1 'polypeptide(L)'
;MRLISFLLNNTACYGAVHGNKVLNLTPILGAQAPDLKTLIAKKMLAQAADALSKNTPDLIFEDLSLLPVIPNPEKIMCVGLNYHDHVKETGRELTEKPAIFSRVNASQVGHGQDIMRPPESHRLDYEGEIAIIIGEGGRRISEADAWKHIAGYSCYNDGSVRDWQXFTTQWTAGKNFWRTGGFGPWMVTADEIKPGQTLTLSTRLNGVELQRATTDMMIHSIPRQIAYISTFIPLEPGDVIVSGTPGGVGNKRTPQVFMKPGDVVEIEVDAIGILRNTIKDDQATTA
;
A
#
# COMPACT_ATOMS: atom_id res chain seq x y z
N MET A 1 12.47 -10.56 5.26
CA MET A 1 13.32 -9.37 5.03
C MET A 1 12.41 -8.16 4.80
N ARG A 2 12.84 -6.96 5.21
CA ARG A 2 12.08 -5.72 5.03
C ARG A 2 12.83 -4.84 4.04
N LEU A 3 12.15 -4.40 2.98
CA LEU A 3 12.77 -3.63 1.89
C LEU A 3 12.04 -2.30 1.69
N ILE A 4 12.81 -1.24 1.40
CA ILE A 4 12.29 0.11 1.24
C ILE A 4 12.86 0.77 -0.01
N SER A 5 12.15 1.79 -0.48
CA SER A 5 12.67 2.77 -1.44
C SER A 5 12.75 4.12 -0.73
N PHE A 6 13.79 4.91 -1.01
CA PHE A 6 14.01 6.16 -0.29
C PHE A 6 14.85 7.12 -1.13
N LEU A 7 14.87 8.37 -0.71
CA LEU A 7 15.74 9.38 -1.30
C LEU A 7 16.97 9.56 -0.41
N LEU A 8 18.13 9.59 -1.03
CA LEU A 8 19.40 9.94 -0.37
C LEU A 8 20.07 11.00 -1.22
N ASN A 9 20.22 12.20 -0.68
CA ASN A 9 20.76 13.35 -1.42
C ASN A 9 20.00 13.55 -2.74
N ASN A 10 18.66 13.50 -2.67
CA ASN A 10 17.74 13.67 -3.81
C ASN A 10 17.89 12.61 -4.90
N THR A 11 18.55 11.51 -4.60
CA THR A 11 18.68 10.39 -5.53
C THR A 11 17.88 9.21 -5.00
N ALA A 12 17.06 8.60 -5.85
CA ALA A 12 16.26 7.45 -5.48
C ALA A 12 17.16 6.24 -5.25
N CYS A 13 16.96 5.60 -4.11
CA CYS A 13 17.71 4.42 -3.67
C CYS A 13 16.73 3.38 -3.16
N TYR A 14 17.24 2.17 -2.92
CA TYR A 14 16.47 1.17 -2.20
C TYR A 14 17.39 0.43 -1.23
N GLY A 15 16.79 -0.17 -0.21
CA GLY A 15 17.60 -0.79 0.83
C GLY A 15 16.86 -1.82 1.66
N ALA A 16 17.61 -2.47 2.53
CA ALA A 16 17.11 -3.50 3.43
C ALA A 16 17.18 -2.98 4.87
N VAL A 17 16.11 -3.21 5.62
CA VAL A 17 15.97 -2.73 7.00
C VAL A 17 16.35 -3.84 7.97
N HIS A 18 17.20 -3.52 8.93
CA HIS A 18 17.57 -4.41 10.03
C HIS A 18 17.54 -3.61 11.33
N GLY A 19 16.59 -3.96 12.21
CA GLY A 19 16.36 -3.16 13.41
C GLY A 19 15.91 -1.75 13.02
N ASN A 20 16.62 -0.74 13.50
CA ASN A 20 16.37 0.67 13.12
C ASN A 20 17.36 1.18 12.08
N LYS A 21 18.14 0.28 11.48
CA LYS A 21 19.17 0.65 10.51
C LYS A 21 18.79 0.14 9.11
N VAL A 22 19.38 0.76 8.11
CA VAL A 22 19.16 0.42 6.71
C VAL A 22 20.49 0.24 6.00
N LEU A 23 20.59 -0.86 5.25
CA LEU A 23 21.67 -1.06 4.31
C LEU A 23 21.21 -0.52 2.94
N ASN A 24 21.92 0.47 2.40
CA ASN A 24 21.64 0.96 1.06
C ASN A 24 22.11 -0.10 0.05
N LEU A 25 21.17 -0.68 -0.67
CA LEU A 25 21.48 -1.72 -1.66
C LEU A 25 21.86 -1.15 -3.01
N THR A 26 21.58 0.12 -3.26
CA THR A 26 21.82 0.73 -4.56
C THR A 26 23.30 0.67 -4.96
N PRO A 27 24.28 1.02 -4.09
CA PRO A 27 25.69 0.89 -4.49
C PRO A 27 26.13 -0.56 -4.71
N ILE A 28 25.47 -1.52 -4.07
CA ILE A 28 25.88 -2.94 -4.11
C ILE A 28 25.28 -3.64 -5.32
N LEU A 29 23.98 -3.45 -5.55
CA LEU A 29 23.22 -4.20 -6.56
C LEU A 29 22.69 -3.32 -7.69
N GLY A 30 22.87 -2.00 -7.60
CA GLY A 30 22.23 -1.07 -8.53
C GLY A 30 22.68 -1.20 -9.97
N ALA A 31 23.90 -1.71 -10.23
CA ALA A 31 24.35 -1.95 -11.60
C ALA A 31 23.48 -3.00 -12.30
N GLN A 32 22.99 -3.98 -11.56
CA GLN A 32 22.12 -5.04 -12.09
C GLN A 32 20.64 -4.71 -11.91
N ALA A 33 20.29 -4.04 -10.80
CA ALA A 33 18.92 -3.71 -10.45
C ALA A 33 18.90 -2.30 -9.87
N PRO A 34 18.56 -1.30 -10.68
CA PRO A 34 18.65 0.10 -10.22
C PRO A 34 17.56 0.50 -9.23
N ASP A 35 16.51 -0.31 -9.11
CA ASP A 35 15.42 -0.05 -8.16
C ASP A 35 14.85 -1.36 -7.64
N LEU A 36 14.00 -1.25 -6.61
CA LEU A 36 13.40 -2.41 -5.96
C LEU A 36 12.53 -3.21 -6.94
N LYS A 37 11.80 -2.52 -7.82
CA LYS A 37 10.97 -3.19 -8.83
C LYS A 37 11.83 -4.09 -9.72
N THR A 38 12.96 -3.60 -10.18
CA THR A 38 13.87 -4.38 -11.03
C THR A 38 14.50 -5.53 -10.25
N LEU A 39 14.85 -5.29 -8.99
CA LEU A 39 15.39 -6.36 -8.13
C LEU A 39 14.40 -7.52 -8.05
N ILE A 40 13.12 -7.19 -7.84
CA ILE A 40 12.04 -8.19 -7.80
C ILE A 40 11.91 -8.89 -9.15
N ALA A 41 11.86 -8.12 -10.23
CA ALA A 41 11.67 -8.65 -11.58
C ALA A 41 12.78 -9.62 -11.97
N LYS A 42 14.01 -9.36 -11.52
CA LYS A 42 15.15 -10.22 -11.80
C LYS A 42 15.34 -11.34 -10.80
N LYS A 43 14.41 -11.49 -9.86
CA LYS A 43 14.40 -12.54 -8.83
C LYS A 43 15.68 -12.50 -7.97
N MET A 44 16.08 -11.29 -7.58
CA MET A 44 17.34 -11.06 -6.87
C MET A 44 17.15 -10.84 -5.37
N LEU A 45 16.02 -11.29 -4.79
CA LEU A 45 15.82 -11.14 -3.35
C LEU A 45 16.88 -11.89 -2.53
N ALA A 46 17.34 -13.03 -3.03
CA ALA A 46 18.42 -13.77 -2.35
C ALA A 46 19.72 -12.98 -2.33
N GLN A 47 20.03 -12.24 -3.41
CA GLN A 47 21.21 -11.37 -3.45
C GLN A 47 21.09 -10.22 -2.46
N ALA A 48 19.89 -9.67 -2.28
CA ALA A 48 19.67 -8.64 -1.28
C ALA A 48 19.88 -9.18 0.14
N ALA A 49 19.39 -10.38 0.42
CA ALA A 49 19.61 -11.03 1.72
C ALA A 49 21.09 -11.31 1.96
N ASP A 50 21.80 -11.78 0.94
CA ASP A 50 23.23 -12.02 1.02
C ASP A 50 23.99 -10.72 1.31
N ALA A 51 23.64 -9.64 0.60
CA ALA A 51 24.27 -8.34 0.85
C ALA A 51 24.04 -7.88 2.28
N LEU A 52 22.82 -8.07 2.81
CA LEU A 52 22.51 -7.69 4.18
C LEU A 52 23.34 -8.50 5.18
N SER A 53 23.58 -9.77 4.89
CA SER A 53 24.37 -10.63 5.79
C SER A 53 25.87 -10.28 5.79
N LYS A 54 26.36 -9.69 4.71
CA LYS A 54 27.80 -9.40 4.53
C LYS A 54 28.19 -7.95 4.80
N ASN A 55 27.23 -7.06 5.00
CA ASN A 55 27.48 -5.65 5.19
C ASN A 55 26.77 -5.15 6.44
N THR A 56 27.31 -4.10 7.05
CA THR A 56 26.72 -3.49 8.23
C THR A 56 25.80 -2.36 7.80
N PRO A 57 24.49 -2.44 8.12
CA PRO A 57 23.59 -1.32 7.86
C PRO A 57 24.04 -0.09 8.65
N ASP A 58 24.15 1.07 8.00
CA ASP A 58 24.68 2.27 8.63
C ASP A 58 23.77 3.49 8.52
N LEU A 59 22.72 3.44 7.71
CA LEU A 59 21.73 4.53 7.64
C LEU A 59 20.71 4.31 8.75
N ILE A 60 20.17 5.40 9.29
CA ILE A 60 19.13 5.31 10.33
C ILE A 60 17.77 5.45 9.64
N PHE A 61 16.90 4.46 9.83
CA PHE A 61 15.60 4.39 9.17
C PHE A 61 14.78 5.67 9.37
N GLU A 62 14.75 6.16 10.61
CA GLU A 62 13.92 7.33 10.96
C GLU A 62 14.41 8.63 10.30
N ASP A 63 15.67 8.65 9.84
CA ASP A 63 16.24 9.84 9.21
C ASP A 63 16.01 9.86 7.69
N LEU A 64 15.49 8.78 7.11
CA LEU A 64 15.36 8.68 5.65
C LEU A 64 14.06 9.29 5.16
N SER A 65 14.12 9.88 3.98
CA SER A 65 12.93 10.35 3.26
C SER A 65 12.40 9.18 2.42
N LEU A 66 11.37 8.50 2.93
CA LEU A 66 10.88 7.29 2.28
C LEU A 66 9.98 7.63 1.10
N LEU A 67 10.16 6.87 0.03
CA LEU A 67 9.26 6.83 -1.12
C LEU A 67 8.21 5.74 -0.89
N PRO A 68 7.12 5.72 -1.68
CA PRO A 68 6.29 4.53 -1.70
C PRO A 68 7.17 3.29 -1.92
N VAL A 69 6.77 2.15 -1.36
CA VAL A 69 7.62 0.95 -1.39
C VAL A 69 8.06 0.61 -2.81
N ILE A 70 7.12 0.63 -3.76
CA ILE A 70 7.41 0.55 -5.19
C ILE A 70 7.02 1.90 -5.77
N PRO A 71 7.98 2.79 -6.08
CA PRO A 71 7.63 4.13 -6.57
C PRO A 71 7.12 4.13 -8.02
N ASN A 72 7.37 3.07 -8.75
CA ASN A 72 7.14 3.00 -10.19
C ASN A 72 6.43 1.71 -10.62
N PRO A 73 5.36 1.29 -9.95
CA PRO A 73 4.62 0.13 -10.44
C PRO A 73 4.01 0.46 -11.80
N GLU A 74 3.84 -0.55 -12.64
CA GLU A 74 3.13 -0.34 -13.90
C GLU A 74 1.66 -0.03 -13.61
N LYS A 75 1.09 -0.70 -12.62
CA LYS A 75 -0.29 -0.48 -12.22
C LYS A 75 -0.50 -0.74 -10.74
N ILE A 76 -1.45 -0.03 -10.18
CA ILE A 76 -1.95 -0.24 -8.82
C ILE A 76 -3.43 -0.54 -8.95
N MET A 77 -3.82 -1.79 -8.67
CA MET A 77 -5.20 -2.26 -8.79
C MET A 77 -5.79 -2.40 -7.41
N CYS A 78 -6.90 -1.72 -7.17
CA CYS A 78 -7.52 -1.67 -5.85
C CYS A 78 -8.84 -2.43 -5.86
N VAL A 79 -9.10 -3.14 -4.78
CA VAL A 79 -10.31 -3.96 -4.63
C VAL A 79 -11.26 -3.23 -3.68
N GLY A 80 -12.37 -2.75 -4.21
CA GLY A 80 -13.39 -2.08 -3.40
C GLY A 80 -14.34 -3.08 -2.75
N LEU A 81 -14.92 -2.69 -1.62
CA LEU A 81 -16.02 -3.42 -0.99
C LEU A 81 -15.66 -4.87 -0.67
N ASN A 82 -14.50 -5.09 -0.06
CA ASN A 82 -13.97 -6.45 0.14
C ASN A 82 -14.11 -6.98 1.57
N TYR A 83 -14.88 -6.31 2.42
CA TYR A 83 -15.21 -6.80 3.76
C TYR A 83 -16.72 -6.64 3.98
N HIS A 84 -17.35 -7.66 4.57
CA HIS A 84 -18.81 -7.64 4.80
C HIS A 84 -19.26 -6.41 5.59
N ASP A 85 -18.54 -6.08 6.65
CA ASP A 85 -18.90 -4.92 7.47
C ASP A 85 -18.83 -3.62 6.67
N HIS A 86 -17.84 -3.50 5.78
CA HIS A 86 -17.72 -2.32 4.93
C HIS A 86 -18.87 -2.25 3.92
N VAL A 87 -19.20 -3.38 3.27
CA VAL A 87 -20.36 -3.41 2.36
C VAL A 87 -21.62 -2.96 3.10
N LYS A 88 -21.84 -3.51 4.28
CA LYS A 88 -23.02 -3.19 5.09
C LYS A 88 -23.09 -1.70 5.45
N GLU A 89 -21.97 -1.12 5.92
CA GLU A 89 -21.99 0.30 6.31
C GLU A 89 -22.19 1.25 5.13
N THR A 90 -21.75 0.85 3.92
CA THR A 90 -21.94 1.68 2.73
C THR A 90 -23.34 1.57 2.17
N GLY A 91 -24.09 0.53 2.54
CA GLY A 91 -25.43 0.26 2.00
C GLY A 91 -25.41 -0.26 0.58
N ARG A 92 -24.28 -0.75 0.11
CA ARG A 92 -24.17 -1.31 -1.24
C ARG A 92 -24.48 -2.80 -1.23
N GLU A 93 -24.81 -3.31 -2.39
CA GLU A 93 -25.04 -4.75 -2.55
C GLU A 93 -23.73 -5.50 -2.71
N LEU A 94 -23.69 -6.69 -2.16
CA LEU A 94 -22.58 -7.61 -2.34
C LEU A 94 -22.58 -8.12 -3.77
N THR A 95 -21.44 -8.00 -4.45
CA THR A 95 -21.34 -8.49 -5.83
C THR A 95 -20.54 -9.78 -5.86
N GLU A 96 -20.87 -10.63 -6.84
CA GLU A 96 -20.16 -11.89 -7.04
C GLU A 96 -18.68 -11.66 -7.40
N LYS A 97 -18.41 -10.60 -8.13
CA LYS A 97 -17.06 -10.28 -8.61
C LYS A 97 -16.50 -9.09 -7.85
N PRO A 98 -15.18 -9.03 -7.66
CA PRO A 98 -14.57 -7.88 -7.00
C PRO A 98 -14.81 -6.59 -7.79
N ALA A 99 -15.09 -5.50 -7.07
CA ALA A 99 -15.12 -4.17 -7.68
C ALA A 99 -13.66 -3.70 -7.79
N ILE A 100 -13.23 -3.35 -9.01
CA ILE A 100 -11.84 -2.98 -9.26
C ILE A 100 -11.76 -1.52 -9.71
N PHE A 101 -10.83 -0.79 -9.15
CA PHE A 101 -10.46 0.54 -9.61
C PHE A 101 -8.94 0.66 -9.54
N SER A 102 -8.38 1.74 -10.08
CA SER A 102 -6.94 1.91 -10.08
C SER A 102 -6.52 3.21 -9.42
N ARG A 103 -5.31 3.21 -8.88
CA ARG A 103 -4.63 4.41 -8.44
C ARG A 103 -3.39 4.61 -9.29
N VAL A 104 -2.96 5.87 -9.41
CA VAL A 104 -1.79 6.23 -10.22
C VAL A 104 -0.63 6.61 -9.31
N ASN A 105 0.58 6.54 -9.84
CA ASN A 105 1.79 6.77 -9.04
C ASN A 105 1.78 8.13 -8.35
N ALA A 106 1.29 9.18 -9.04
CA ALA A 106 1.28 10.54 -8.49
C ALA A 106 0.38 10.67 -7.27
N SER A 107 -0.54 9.76 -7.05
CA SER A 107 -1.41 9.81 -5.87
C SER A 107 -0.78 9.13 -4.64
N GLN A 108 0.43 8.59 -4.76
CA GLN A 108 1.05 7.81 -3.68
C GLN A 108 2.04 8.64 -2.87
N VAL A 109 2.25 8.22 -1.61
CA VAL A 109 3.20 8.86 -0.70
C VAL A 109 3.78 7.77 0.21
N GLY A 110 5.06 7.93 0.58
CA GLY A 110 5.75 6.97 1.45
C GLY A 110 5.48 7.19 2.92
N HIS A 111 5.90 6.21 3.72
CA HIS A 111 5.83 6.28 5.18
C HIS A 111 6.58 7.52 5.70
N GLY A 112 5.99 8.19 6.67
CA GLY A 112 6.60 9.37 7.29
C GLY A 112 6.45 10.65 6.48
N GLN A 113 5.92 10.56 5.26
CA GLN A 113 5.68 11.73 4.42
C GLN A 113 4.25 12.23 4.63
N ASP A 114 4.00 13.48 4.26
CA ASP A 114 2.67 14.08 4.46
C ASP A 114 1.67 13.59 3.41
N ILE A 115 0.51 13.17 3.88
CA ILE A 115 -0.67 13.00 3.02
C ILE A 115 -1.30 14.38 2.83
N MET A 116 -1.60 14.73 1.58
CA MET A 116 -2.07 16.06 1.24
C MET A 116 -3.60 16.12 1.15
N ARG A 117 -4.21 17.00 1.95
CA ARG A 117 -5.64 17.25 1.84
C ARG A 117 -5.85 18.33 0.77
N PRO A 118 -6.61 18.04 -0.29
CA PRO A 118 -6.77 19.01 -1.36
C PRO A 118 -7.64 20.20 -0.91
N PRO A 119 -7.39 21.41 -1.42
CA PRO A 119 -8.23 22.55 -1.06
C PRO A 119 -9.67 22.44 -1.54
N GLU A 120 -9.92 21.59 -2.53
CA GLU A 120 -11.25 21.40 -3.10
C GLU A 120 -12.19 20.61 -2.19
N SER A 121 -11.69 19.98 -1.11
CA SER A 121 -12.55 19.16 -0.26
C SER A 121 -12.02 19.02 1.16
N HIS A 122 -12.94 19.05 2.11
CA HIS A 122 -12.65 18.72 3.51
C HIS A 122 -13.05 17.29 3.86
N ARG A 123 -13.31 16.44 2.85
CA ARG A 123 -13.81 15.08 3.08
C ARG A 123 -12.78 14.01 2.75
N LEU A 124 -11.52 14.25 3.14
CA LEU A 124 -10.44 13.27 2.99
C LEU A 124 -10.58 12.20 4.08
N ASP A 125 -10.80 10.96 3.65
CA ASP A 125 -11.08 9.82 4.53
C ASP A 125 -9.96 8.79 4.45
N TYR A 126 -9.78 8.03 5.52
CA TYR A 126 -8.79 6.94 5.62
C TYR A 126 -9.42 5.61 5.19
N GLU A 127 -8.62 4.74 4.63
CA GLU A 127 -8.97 3.34 4.37
C GLU A 127 -7.73 2.47 4.55
N GLY A 128 -7.63 1.82 5.71
CA GLY A 128 -6.51 0.92 5.98
C GLY A 128 -6.64 -0.37 5.18
N GLU A 129 -5.55 -0.77 4.52
CA GLU A 129 -5.55 -1.91 3.61
C GLU A 129 -4.18 -2.60 3.63
N ILE A 130 -4.12 -3.75 2.97
CA ILE A 130 -2.87 -4.46 2.72
C ILE A 130 -2.51 -4.29 1.24
N ALA A 131 -1.26 -3.92 0.99
CA ALA A 131 -0.72 -3.91 -0.38
C ALA A 131 -0.04 -5.26 -0.63
N ILE A 132 -0.42 -5.90 -1.72
CA ILE A 132 0.17 -7.15 -2.20
C ILE A 132 1.07 -6.78 -3.37
N ILE A 133 2.37 -7.08 -3.26
CA ILE A 133 3.35 -6.71 -4.27
C ILE A 133 3.67 -7.97 -5.10
N ILE A 134 3.45 -7.87 -6.40
CA ILE A 134 3.61 -9.00 -7.31
C ILE A 134 5.10 -9.23 -7.57
N GLY A 135 5.52 -10.50 -7.45
CA GLY A 135 6.90 -10.90 -7.71
C GLY A 135 7.10 -11.55 -9.06
N GLU A 136 6.20 -12.46 -9.40
CA GLU A 136 6.24 -13.13 -10.70
C GLU A 136 4.98 -12.77 -11.46
N GLY A 137 5.16 -12.24 -12.67
CA GLY A 137 4.05 -11.83 -13.51
C GLY A 137 3.28 -13.02 -14.08
N GLY A 138 2.16 -12.72 -14.70
CA GLY A 138 1.37 -13.75 -15.36
C GLY A 138 -0.02 -13.27 -15.73
N ARG A 139 -0.68 -14.09 -16.54
CA ARG A 139 -2.09 -13.93 -16.92
C ARG A 139 -2.83 -15.22 -16.58
N ARG A 140 -4.10 -15.07 -16.19
CA ARG A 140 -4.98 -16.19 -15.84
C ARG A 140 -4.33 -17.09 -14.78
N ILE A 141 -3.75 -16.44 -13.78
CA ILE A 141 -3.14 -17.14 -12.65
C ILE A 141 -4.26 -17.82 -11.87
N SER A 142 -4.10 -19.11 -11.60
CA SER A 142 -5.10 -19.83 -10.81
C SER A 142 -5.03 -19.42 -9.33
N GLU A 143 -6.13 -19.56 -8.61
CA GLU A 143 -6.09 -19.32 -7.16
C GLU A 143 -5.07 -20.23 -6.47
N ALA A 144 -4.94 -21.47 -6.94
CA ALA A 144 -3.99 -22.42 -6.35
C ALA A 144 -2.54 -21.96 -6.51
N ASP A 145 -2.23 -21.26 -7.59
CA ASP A 145 -0.85 -20.80 -7.84
C ASP A 145 -0.59 -19.39 -7.35
N ALA A 146 -1.62 -18.67 -6.91
CA ALA A 146 -1.52 -17.22 -6.67
C ALA A 146 -0.43 -16.85 -5.67
N TRP A 147 -0.31 -17.61 -4.59
CA TRP A 147 0.70 -17.32 -3.54
C TRP A 147 2.12 -17.27 -4.10
N LYS A 148 2.42 -18.07 -5.11
CA LYS A 148 3.76 -18.12 -5.72
C LYS A 148 4.12 -16.82 -6.46
N HIS A 149 3.10 -16.03 -6.81
CA HIS A 149 3.29 -14.81 -7.58
C HIS A 149 3.54 -13.58 -6.71
N ILE A 150 3.53 -13.73 -5.38
CA ILE A 150 3.65 -12.61 -4.45
C ILE A 150 5.11 -12.45 -4.02
N ALA A 151 5.66 -11.24 -4.18
CA ALA A 151 6.99 -10.90 -3.66
C ALA A 151 6.93 -10.55 -2.17
N GLY A 152 5.87 -9.88 -1.76
CA GLY A 152 5.74 -9.45 -0.38
C GLY A 152 4.51 -8.60 -0.15
N TYR A 153 4.44 -8.03 1.05
CA TYR A 153 3.27 -7.29 1.52
C TYR A 153 3.69 -6.01 2.20
N SER A 154 2.80 -5.01 2.19
CA SER A 154 3.00 -3.76 2.89
C SER A 154 1.67 -3.25 3.43
N CYS A 155 1.70 -2.21 4.24
CA CYS A 155 0.49 -1.50 4.63
C CYS A 155 0.15 -0.44 3.57
N TYR A 156 -1.14 -0.09 3.50
CA TYR A 156 -1.60 0.88 2.54
C TYR A 156 -2.75 1.69 3.15
N ASN A 157 -2.80 2.97 2.82
CA ASN A 157 -3.94 3.83 3.15
C ASN A 157 -4.53 4.32 1.84
N ASP A 158 -5.70 3.80 1.46
CA ASP A 158 -6.39 4.21 0.23
C ASP A 158 -7.17 5.51 0.50
N GLY A 159 -6.42 6.58 0.77
CA GLY A 159 -6.98 7.88 1.11
C GLY A 159 -7.96 8.36 0.05
N SER A 160 -9.16 8.72 0.50
CA SER A 160 -10.31 8.92 -0.39
C SER A 160 -10.95 10.28 -0.16
N VAL A 161 -11.11 11.05 -1.23
CA VAL A 161 -11.83 12.33 -1.17
C VAL A 161 -13.28 12.02 -1.52
N ARG A 162 -14.12 11.90 -0.48
CA ARG A 162 -15.42 11.23 -0.59
C ARG A 162 -16.41 11.91 -1.55
N ASP A 163 -16.49 13.23 -1.49
CA ASP A 163 -17.40 13.96 -2.40
C ASP A 163 -16.98 13.77 -3.85
N TRP A 164 -15.68 13.80 -4.13
CA TRP A 164 -15.18 13.57 -5.49
C TRP A 164 -15.34 12.10 -5.92
N GLN A 165 -15.28 11.21 -4.99
CA GLN A 165 -15.55 9.80 -5.26
C GLN A 165 -17.00 9.54 -5.68
N UNK A 166 -17.85 10.24 -5.14
CA UNK A 166 -19.11 10.07 -5.29
C UNK A 166 -19.69 10.86 -6.30
N PHE A 167 -19.07 11.81 -6.99
CA PHE A 167 -19.71 12.68 -7.99
C PHE A 167 -20.24 11.91 -9.19
N THR A 168 -19.57 10.84 -9.55
CA THR A 168 -19.99 9.96 -10.65
C THR A 168 -19.95 8.52 -10.18
N THR A 169 -20.25 7.60 -11.10
CA THR A 169 -20.14 6.17 -10.81
C THR A 169 -18.68 5.69 -10.82
N GLN A 170 -17.77 6.50 -11.35
CA GLN A 170 -16.35 6.16 -11.44
C GLN A 170 -15.60 6.81 -10.29
N TRP A 171 -14.87 6.03 -9.51
CA TRP A 171 -14.22 6.49 -8.28
C TRP A 171 -12.90 7.23 -8.52
N THR A 172 -12.41 7.20 -9.75
CA THR A 172 -11.05 7.61 -10.10
C THR A 172 -10.65 8.96 -9.49
N ALA A 173 -11.50 9.98 -9.63
CA ALA A 173 -11.16 11.33 -9.14
C ALA A 173 -10.97 11.33 -7.63
N GLY A 174 -11.91 10.74 -6.89
CA GLY A 174 -11.82 10.72 -5.43
C GLY A 174 -10.68 9.88 -4.88
N LYS A 175 -10.17 8.94 -5.67
CA LYS A 175 -9.11 8.02 -5.27
C LYS A 175 -7.72 8.47 -5.73
N ASN A 176 -7.60 9.57 -6.50
CA ASN A 176 -6.32 9.92 -7.11
C ASN A 176 -5.89 11.37 -6.93
N PHE A 177 -6.39 12.05 -5.91
CA PHE A 177 -5.79 13.34 -5.56
C PHE A 177 -4.31 13.12 -5.20
N TRP A 178 -3.51 14.13 -5.52
CA TRP A 178 -2.07 14.08 -5.34
C TRP A 178 -1.71 13.75 -3.89
N ARG A 179 -0.85 12.75 -3.71
CA ARG A 179 -0.28 12.34 -2.42
C ARG A 179 -1.35 12.03 -1.36
N THR A 180 -2.40 11.30 -1.75
CA THR A 180 -3.43 10.87 -0.79
C THR A 180 -3.30 9.40 -0.39
N GLY A 181 -2.55 8.60 -1.15
CA GLY A 181 -2.42 7.16 -0.89
C GLY A 181 -1.11 6.82 -0.18
N GLY A 182 -1.17 6.44 1.07
CA GLY A 182 0.02 6.03 1.83
C GLY A 182 0.43 4.60 1.50
N PHE A 183 1.74 4.36 1.31
CA PHE A 183 2.24 3.03 0.91
C PHE A 183 3.57 2.78 1.60
N GLY A 184 3.57 1.92 2.60
CA GLY A 184 4.75 1.59 3.40
C GLY A 184 4.37 0.83 4.66
N PRO A 185 5.24 0.80 5.68
CA PRO A 185 6.54 1.44 5.76
C PRO A 185 7.60 0.77 4.91
N TRP A 186 7.43 -0.54 4.62
CA TRP A 186 8.36 -1.37 3.88
C TRP A 186 7.60 -2.52 3.24
N MET A 187 8.25 -3.25 2.35
CA MET A 187 7.76 -4.56 1.92
C MET A 187 8.35 -5.62 2.85
N VAL A 188 7.49 -6.42 3.45
CA VAL A 188 7.92 -7.66 4.11
C VAL A 188 7.88 -8.76 3.04
N THR A 189 9.01 -9.42 2.81
CA THR A 189 9.07 -10.47 1.79
C THR A 189 8.15 -11.64 2.14
N ALA A 190 7.63 -12.28 1.09
CA ALA A 190 6.56 -13.27 1.24
C ALA A 190 6.96 -14.47 2.09
N ASP A 191 8.26 -14.79 2.15
CA ASP A 191 8.74 -15.90 2.97
C ASP A 191 8.49 -15.71 4.47
N GLU A 192 8.21 -14.47 4.89
CA GLU A 192 7.95 -14.17 6.31
C GLU A 192 6.48 -14.35 6.70
N ILE A 193 5.59 -14.53 5.72
CA ILE A 193 4.16 -14.64 5.96
C ILE A 193 3.67 -15.88 5.23
N LYS A 194 3.17 -16.86 5.99
CA LYS A 194 2.72 -18.12 5.39
C LYS A 194 1.50 -17.89 4.50
N PRO A 195 1.40 -18.60 3.37
CA PRO A 195 0.18 -18.54 2.56
C PRO A 195 -1.06 -18.81 3.42
N GLY A 196 -2.04 -17.89 3.33
CA GLY A 196 -3.27 -18.03 4.11
C GLY A 196 -3.18 -17.65 5.58
N GLN A 197 -2.03 -17.19 6.05
CA GLN A 197 -1.90 -16.73 7.43
C GLN A 197 -2.86 -15.60 7.71
N THR A 198 -3.60 -15.70 8.82
CA THR A 198 -4.53 -14.62 9.20
C THR A 198 -3.73 -13.45 9.79
N LEU A 199 -3.90 -12.28 9.22
CA LEU A 199 -3.29 -11.04 9.69
C LEU A 199 -4.37 -10.13 10.25
N THR A 200 -4.01 -9.32 11.25
CA THR A 200 -4.89 -8.30 11.82
C THR A 200 -4.49 -6.94 11.27
N LEU A 201 -5.48 -6.22 10.75
CA LEU A 201 -5.33 -4.86 10.28
C LEU A 201 -6.08 -3.92 11.22
N SER A 202 -5.44 -2.82 11.61
CA SER A 202 -6.11 -1.76 12.35
C SER A 202 -5.70 -0.39 11.81
N THR A 203 -6.63 0.56 11.88
CA THR A 203 -6.39 1.95 11.51
C THR A 203 -6.64 2.82 12.74
N ARG A 204 -5.69 3.70 13.03
CA ARG A 204 -5.81 4.69 14.10
C ARG A 204 -5.69 6.09 13.54
N LEU A 205 -6.52 6.98 14.04
CA LEU A 205 -6.39 8.41 13.76
C LEU A 205 -6.14 9.11 15.09
N ASN A 206 -5.00 9.76 15.23
CA ASN A 206 -4.56 10.39 16.47
C ASN A 206 -4.59 9.41 17.65
N GLY A 207 -4.18 8.17 17.40
CA GLY A 207 -4.10 7.13 18.41
C GLY A 207 -5.42 6.41 18.71
N VAL A 208 -6.53 6.86 18.13
CA VAL A 208 -7.84 6.23 18.33
C VAL A 208 -8.10 5.19 17.24
N GLU A 209 -8.36 3.95 17.63
CA GLU A 209 -8.64 2.87 16.69
C GLU A 209 -10.02 3.08 16.05
N LEU A 210 -10.04 3.16 14.74
CA LEU A 210 -11.28 3.42 13.98
C LEU A 210 -11.66 2.25 13.06
N GLN A 211 -10.69 1.43 12.66
CA GLN A 211 -10.96 0.21 11.89
C GLN A 211 -10.19 -0.94 12.51
N ARG A 212 -10.78 -2.13 12.49
CA ARG A 212 -10.11 -3.36 12.89
C ARG A 212 -10.76 -4.55 12.22
N ALA A 213 -9.95 -5.41 11.60
CA ALA A 213 -10.43 -6.64 10.97
C ALA A 213 -9.29 -7.62 10.80
N THR A 214 -9.62 -8.86 10.53
CA THR A 214 -8.64 -9.87 10.17
C THR A 214 -8.83 -10.30 8.70
N THR A 215 -7.75 -10.75 8.07
CA THR A 215 -7.75 -11.05 6.64
C THR A 215 -8.69 -12.19 6.25
N ASP A 216 -9.00 -13.09 7.19
CA ASP A 216 -9.97 -14.16 6.92
C ASP A 216 -11.42 -13.63 6.79
N MET A 217 -11.63 -12.34 7.09
CA MET A 217 -12.93 -11.69 6.91
C MET A 217 -13.08 -11.08 5.50
N MET A 218 -12.05 -11.17 4.65
CA MET A 218 -12.16 -10.69 3.27
C MET A 218 -13.21 -11.49 2.50
N ILE A 219 -14.02 -10.78 1.71
CA ILE A 219 -15.00 -11.41 0.81
C ILE A 219 -14.28 -12.14 -0.33
N HIS A 220 -13.34 -11.44 -0.95
CA HIS A 220 -12.51 -12.00 -2.01
C HIS A 220 -11.09 -12.18 -1.45
N SER A 221 -10.68 -13.41 -1.27
CA SER A 221 -9.36 -13.73 -0.71
C SER A 221 -8.23 -13.21 -1.59
N ILE A 222 -7.03 -13.13 -1.05
CA ILE A 222 -5.86 -12.70 -1.83
C ILE A 222 -5.68 -13.54 -3.09
N PRO A 223 -5.73 -14.89 -3.03
CA PRO A 223 -5.65 -15.67 -4.28
C PRO A 223 -6.76 -15.34 -5.28
N ARG A 224 -7.98 -15.12 -4.80
CA ARG A 224 -9.09 -14.77 -5.69
C ARG A 224 -8.87 -13.41 -6.35
N GLN A 225 -8.33 -12.44 -5.62
CA GLN A 225 -8.01 -11.12 -6.18
C GLN A 225 -6.99 -11.24 -7.31
N ILE A 226 -5.92 -12.01 -7.09
CA ILE A 226 -4.87 -12.22 -8.09
C ILE A 226 -5.45 -12.94 -9.32
N ALA A 227 -6.23 -13.99 -9.09
CA ALA A 227 -6.82 -14.75 -10.19
C ALA A 227 -7.77 -13.86 -11.02
N TYR A 228 -8.61 -13.09 -10.33
CA TYR A 228 -9.60 -12.25 -11.02
C TYR A 228 -8.91 -11.16 -11.84
N ILE A 229 -7.98 -10.42 -11.24
CA ILE A 229 -7.30 -9.31 -11.94
C ILE A 229 -6.49 -9.86 -13.11
N SER A 230 -5.75 -10.96 -12.91
CA SER A 230 -4.91 -11.51 -13.97
C SER A 230 -5.72 -12.15 -15.11
N THR A 231 -7.03 -12.31 -14.95
CA THR A 231 -7.90 -12.77 -16.03
C THR A 231 -8.02 -11.71 -17.12
N PHE A 232 -8.17 -10.43 -16.75
CA PHE A 232 -8.38 -9.37 -17.74
C PHE A 232 -7.13 -8.58 -18.08
N ILE A 233 -6.08 -8.59 -17.23
CA ILE A 233 -4.86 -7.83 -17.50
C ILE A 233 -3.65 -8.63 -16.98
N PRO A 234 -2.53 -8.67 -17.72
CA PRO A 234 -1.33 -9.31 -17.19
C PRO A 234 -0.85 -8.60 -15.92
N LEU A 235 -0.41 -9.37 -14.94
CA LEU A 235 0.32 -8.82 -13.79
C LEU A 235 1.81 -8.88 -14.09
N GLU A 236 2.54 -7.86 -13.64
CA GLU A 236 3.97 -7.74 -13.83
C GLU A 236 4.67 -7.61 -12.48
N PRO A 237 5.96 -7.99 -12.39
CA PRO A 237 6.70 -7.79 -11.15
C PRO A 237 6.67 -6.32 -10.72
N GLY A 238 6.39 -6.08 -9.45
CA GLY A 238 6.28 -4.73 -8.90
C GLY A 238 4.89 -4.13 -9.00
N ASP A 239 3.96 -4.77 -9.70
CA ASP A 239 2.55 -4.35 -9.65
C ASP A 239 2.02 -4.49 -8.22
N VAL A 240 1.04 -3.67 -7.88
CA VAL A 240 0.48 -3.63 -6.53
C VAL A 240 -1.02 -3.91 -6.60
N ILE A 241 -1.49 -4.82 -5.74
CA ILE A 241 -2.92 -5.02 -5.51
C ILE A 241 -3.21 -4.52 -4.10
N VAL A 242 -4.17 -3.62 -3.97
CA VAL A 242 -4.60 -3.04 -2.69
C VAL A 242 -5.90 -3.74 -2.33
N SER A 243 -5.90 -4.44 -1.19
CA SER A 243 -6.78 -5.59 -0.97
C SER A 243 -8.20 -5.26 -0.49
N GLY A 244 -8.49 -3.98 -0.20
CA GLY A 244 -9.81 -3.59 0.32
C GLY A 244 -9.76 -3.23 1.80
N THR A 245 -10.68 -2.37 2.21
CA THR A 245 -10.73 -1.82 3.57
C THR A 245 -11.88 -2.42 4.37
N PRO A 246 -11.71 -2.63 5.69
CA PRO A 246 -12.82 -3.08 6.54
C PRO A 246 -13.76 -1.94 6.91
N GLY A 247 -14.81 -2.25 7.65
CA GLY A 247 -15.74 -1.26 8.18
C GLY A 247 -15.08 -0.28 9.11
N GLY A 248 -15.72 0.87 9.30
CA GLY A 248 -15.27 1.92 10.20
C GLY A 248 -14.70 3.14 9.50
N VAL A 249 -14.93 3.26 8.18
CA VAL A 249 -14.46 4.45 7.44
C VAL A 249 -15.12 5.70 8.00
N GLY A 250 -14.39 6.81 7.94
CA GLY A 250 -14.82 8.07 8.56
C GLY A 250 -16.11 8.63 8.00
N ASN A 251 -16.32 8.46 6.70
CA ASN A 251 -17.51 8.94 6.01
C ASN A 251 -18.79 8.27 6.52
N LYS A 252 -18.70 7.09 7.10
CA LYS A 252 -19.88 6.33 7.56
C LYS A 252 -20.09 6.41 9.09
N ARG A 253 -19.25 7.15 9.77
CA ARG A 253 -19.38 7.34 11.21
C ARG A 253 -20.43 8.40 11.55
N THR A 254 -20.91 8.37 12.76
CA THR A 254 -21.84 9.38 13.28
C THR A 254 -21.29 9.89 14.62
N PRO A 255 -20.77 11.13 14.67
CA PRO A 255 -20.58 12.05 13.55
C PRO A 255 -19.47 11.59 12.60
N GLN A 256 -19.51 12.09 11.36
CA GLN A 256 -18.47 11.76 10.36
C GLN A 256 -17.10 12.24 10.83
N VAL A 257 -16.06 11.50 10.45
CA VAL A 257 -14.68 11.80 10.81
C VAL A 257 -13.84 11.87 9.54
N PHE A 258 -13.23 13.03 9.28
CA PHE A 258 -12.35 13.21 8.13
C PHE A 258 -10.99 13.68 8.62
N MET A 259 -9.95 13.28 7.91
CA MET A 259 -8.58 13.68 8.22
C MET A 259 -8.37 15.17 7.91
N LYS A 260 -7.71 15.88 8.82
CA LYS A 260 -7.45 17.31 8.69
C LYS A 260 -5.99 17.61 9.03
N PRO A 261 -5.48 18.76 8.62
CA PRO A 261 -4.07 19.09 8.89
C PRO A 261 -3.70 18.93 10.35
N GLY A 262 -2.55 18.32 10.57
CA GLY A 262 -2.04 18.02 11.91
C GLY A 262 -2.42 16.65 12.43
N ASP A 263 -3.42 15.99 11.83
CA ASP A 263 -3.76 14.62 12.22
C ASP A 263 -2.64 13.65 11.85
N VAL A 264 -2.53 12.58 12.64
CA VAL A 264 -1.63 11.47 12.37
C VAL A 264 -2.48 10.23 12.15
N VAL A 265 -2.32 9.61 10.97
CA VAL A 265 -3.04 8.38 10.64
C VAL A 265 -2.04 7.23 10.59
N GLU A 266 -2.42 6.10 11.20
CA GLU A 266 -1.60 4.89 11.23
C GLU A 266 -2.41 3.72 10.71
N ILE A 267 -1.78 2.95 9.82
CA ILE A 267 -2.30 1.66 9.36
C ILE A 267 -1.33 0.59 9.87
N GLU A 268 -1.81 -0.28 10.72
CA GLU A 268 -0.98 -1.36 11.27
C GLU A 268 -1.50 -2.70 10.79
N VAL A 269 -0.57 -3.51 10.27
CA VAL A 269 -0.86 -4.92 9.97
C VAL A 269 0.17 -5.74 10.70
N ASP A 270 -0.27 -6.65 11.57
CA ASP A 270 0.66 -7.50 12.30
C ASP A 270 1.49 -8.34 11.30
N ALA A 271 2.70 -8.69 11.68
CA ALA A 271 3.71 -9.32 10.82
C ALA A 271 4.24 -8.41 9.71
N ILE A 272 3.63 -7.23 9.45
CA ILE A 272 4.14 -6.29 8.44
C ILE A 272 4.75 -5.06 9.12
N GLY A 273 3.94 -4.25 9.79
CA GLY A 273 4.45 -3.05 10.43
C GLY A 273 3.38 -1.96 10.53
N ILE A 274 3.83 -0.73 10.74
CA ILE A 274 2.97 0.43 10.93
C ILE A 274 3.33 1.49 9.90
N LEU A 275 2.39 1.79 9.03
CA LEU A 275 2.47 2.93 8.10
C LEU A 275 1.93 4.14 8.84
N ARG A 276 2.73 5.20 8.92
CA ARG A 276 2.32 6.43 9.61
C ARG A 276 2.49 7.62 8.67
N ASN A 277 1.47 8.47 8.61
CA ASN A 277 1.52 9.70 7.83
C ASN A 277 0.87 10.82 8.63
N THR A 278 1.38 12.03 8.46
CA THR A 278 0.75 13.25 8.98
C THR A 278 -0.05 13.89 7.85
N ILE A 279 -1.15 14.54 8.17
CA ILE A 279 -1.98 15.21 7.19
C ILE A 279 -1.57 16.67 7.09
N LYS A 280 -1.48 17.18 5.87
CA LYS A 280 -1.14 18.58 5.60
C LYS A 280 -2.03 19.10 4.48
N ASP A 281 -2.35 20.38 4.51
CA ASP A 281 -3.10 20.99 3.40
C ASP A 281 -2.21 21.13 2.18
N ASP A 282 -2.72 20.72 1.05
CA ASP A 282 -2.11 20.99 -0.24
C ASP A 282 -2.36 22.46 -0.55
N GLN A 283 -1.30 23.17 -0.88
CA GLN A 283 -1.43 24.59 -1.23
C GLN A 283 -1.75 24.71 -2.71
N ALA A 284 -2.84 25.39 -3.01
CA ALA A 284 -3.19 25.65 -4.39
C ALA A 284 -2.03 26.44 -5.03
N THR A 285 -1.32 25.78 -5.92
CA THR A 285 -0.32 26.47 -6.72
C THR A 285 -1.07 27.16 -7.85
N THR A 286 -1.17 28.47 -7.77
CA THR A 286 -1.57 29.23 -8.94
C THR A 286 -0.45 29.11 -9.96
N ALA A 287 -0.76 28.53 -11.10
CA ALA A 287 0.17 28.42 -12.23
C ALA A 287 0.57 29.80 -12.74
#